data_4d279401ca73e7279122361d75db5c1b
#
_entry.id   4d279401ca73e7279122361d75db5c1b
#
_cell.length_a   1.000
_cell.length_b   1.000
_cell.length_c   1.000
_cell.angle_alpha   90.00
_cell.angle_beta   90.00
_cell.angle_gamma   90.00
#
_symmetry.space_group_name_H-M   'P 1'
#
loop_
_entity.id
_entity.type
_entity.pdbx_description
1 polymer ?
#
loop_
_entity_poly.entity_id
_entity_poly.type
_entity_poly.pdbx_seq_one_letter_code
_entity_poly.pdbx_strand_id
1 'polypeptide(L)'
;VAHPEIDNGTPFAFEPVFIADEDLRPVIVTVVKATYDFDLQGALQLADEQIPVNLAGEPWSDVPVSSYKYEPEIALCKLATDVVLIGHACPPQAGATRVDVGIKVGPVRKVAAVFGERFWVFTKGGIAKSRTAALERIPLTWENAFGGHDKSRSTPERTVAEPRNPVGTGFGKPLAKDGDHLRLPNIEDPKQLVGQYGAVVPPCGFGFTSPNWQPRASFAGTYDAQWNKSRKPLLPADFDRRFFNAAAPGLIAPGYLQGNEDVVVLNVTSMPRVAFRLPAVSPPRCRVVLRGRQDTELPTNLDTVIVNTDEQQLILLWRAYALAAGGPHDVTTVEVVATS
;
A
#
# COMPACT_ATOMS: atom_id res chain seq x y z
N VAL A 1 4.83 -34.71 -1.34
CA VAL A 1 4.74 -33.79 -2.50
C VAL A 1 6.14 -33.29 -2.71
N ALA A 2 6.76 -33.55 -3.89
CA ALA A 2 8.05 -32.97 -4.22
C ALA A 2 7.85 -31.46 -4.46
N HIS A 3 8.49 -30.63 -3.65
CA HIS A 3 8.56 -29.20 -3.90
C HIS A 3 9.57 -28.94 -5.03
N PRO A 4 9.36 -27.91 -5.87
CA PRO A 4 10.35 -27.52 -6.85
C PRO A 4 11.68 -27.16 -6.15
N GLU A 5 12.78 -27.41 -6.81
CA GLU A 5 14.08 -26.88 -6.41
C GLU A 5 14.08 -25.35 -6.62
N ILE A 6 14.56 -24.60 -5.64
CA ILE A 6 14.66 -23.16 -5.72
C ILE A 6 16.13 -22.78 -5.80
N ASP A 7 16.52 -22.13 -6.90
CA ASP A 7 17.87 -21.62 -7.11
C ASP A 7 17.86 -20.09 -7.15
N ASN A 8 18.51 -19.48 -6.17
CA ASN A 8 18.61 -18.03 -6.04
C ASN A 8 20.04 -17.55 -6.32
N GLY A 9 20.32 -17.19 -7.55
CA GLY A 9 21.58 -16.59 -7.99
C GLY A 9 21.68 -15.07 -7.76
N THR A 10 20.83 -14.48 -6.88
CA THR A 10 20.85 -13.05 -6.54
C THR A 10 21.15 -12.85 -5.05
N PRO A 11 21.58 -11.67 -4.62
CA PRO A 11 21.69 -11.34 -3.20
C PRO A 11 20.34 -11.00 -2.54
N PHE A 12 19.21 -11.07 -3.24
CA PHE A 12 17.89 -10.63 -2.83
C PHE A 12 17.08 -11.78 -2.22
N ALA A 13 16.04 -11.45 -1.45
CA ALA A 13 15.06 -12.45 -1.06
C ALA A 13 14.22 -12.88 -2.28
N PHE A 14 13.92 -14.18 -2.36
CA PHE A 14 13.19 -14.78 -3.46
C PHE A 14 12.17 -15.79 -2.96
N GLU A 15 10.94 -15.72 -3.47
CA GLU A 15 9.89 -16.66 -3.12
C GLU A 15 9.01 -16.97 -4.33
N PRO A 16 8.98 -18.22 -4.81
CA PRO A 16 7.99 -18.69 -5.77
C PRO A 16 6.72 -19.14 -5.05
N VAL A 17 5.56 -18.65 -5.49
CA VAL A 17 4.26 -18.93 -4.89
C VAL A 17 3.30 -19.54 -5.92
N PHE A 18 2.64 -20.64 -5.56
CA PHE A 18 1.58 -21.22 -6.38
C PHE A 18 0.24 -20.68 -5.98
N ILE A 19 -0.47 -20.08 -6.93
CA ILE A 19 -1.82 -19.54 -6.77
C ILE A 19 -2.70 -19.95 -7.96
N ALA A 20 -3.92 -19.50 -7.99
CA ALA A 20 -4.80 -19.62 -9.15
C ALA A 20 -5.06 -18.22 -9.75
N ASP A 21 -5.22 -18.18 -11.07
CA ASP A 21 -5.68 -16.98 -11.77
C ASP A 21 -7.22 -16.83 -11.70
N GLU A 22 -7.77 -15.90 -12.47
CA GLU A 22 -9.20 -15.56 -12.51
C GLU A 22 -10.09 -16.72 -12.97
N ASP A 23 -9.51 -17.68 -13.71
CA ASP A 23 -10.17 -18.87 -14.23
C ASP A 23 -9.78 -20.15 -13.46
N LEU A 24 -9.22 -20.00 -12.26
CA LEU A 24 -8.69 -21.08 -11.40
C LEU A 24 -7.61 -21.93 -12.07
N ARG A 25 -6.92 -21.40 -13.08
CA ARG A 25 -5.79 -22.09 -13.67
C ARG A 25 -4.59 -21.97 -12.73
N PRO A 26 -3.86 -23.06 -12.46
CA PRO A 26 -2.67 -23.01 -11.63
C PRO A 26 -1.59 -22.09 -12.24
N VAL A 27 -1.07 -21.20 -11.42
CA VAL A 27 -0.05 -20.22 -11.80
C VAL A 27 1.07 -20.26 -10.77
N ILE A 28 2.30 -20.19 -11.23
CA ILE A 28 3.45 -19.86 -10.41
C ILE A 28 3.75 -18.38 -10.51
N VAL A 29 3.81 -17.70 -9.38
CA VAL A 29 4.24 -16.30 -9.26
C VAL A 29 5.64 -16.29 -8.64
N THR A 30 6.55 -15.57 -9.23
CA THR A 30 7.89 -15.34 -8.68
C THR A 30 7.99 -13.95 -8.12
N VAL A 31 8.40 -13.82 -6.85
CA VAL A 31 8.59 -12.54 -6.17
C VAL A 31 10.04 -12.41 -5.77
N VAL A 32 10.70 -11.37 -6.27
CA VAL A 32 12.07 -10.98 -5.87
C VAL A 32 11.99 -9.71 -5.08
N LYS A 33 12.60 -9.67 -3.91
CA LYS A 33 12.53 -8.54 -2.98
C LYS A 33 13.93 -8.12 -2.57
N ALA A 34 14.30 -6.88 -2.90
CA ALA A 34 15.56 -6.29 -2.49
C ALA A 34 15.34 -5.24 -1.41
N THR A 35 16.14 -5.30 -0.35
CA THR A 35 16.17 -4.33 0.74
C THR A 35 17.46 -3.54 0.69
N TYR A 36 17.34 -2.22 0.72
CA TYR A 36 18.46 -1.28 0.79
C TYR A 36 18.30 -0.42 2.02
N ASP A 37 19.40 -0.09 2.67
CA ASP A 37 19.44 0.94 3.71
C ASP A 37 19.81 2.29 3.06
N PHE A 38 19.21 3.38 3.55
CA PHE A 38 19.58 4.73 3.16
C PHE A 38 19.84 5.61 4.37
N ASP A 39 20.78 6.53 4.25
CA ASP A 39 21.03 7.51 5.30
C ASP A 39 20.29 8.83 5.04
N LEU A 40 20.36 9.75 5.99
CA LEU A 40 19.70 11.05 5.89
C LEU A 40 20.38 12.00 4.88
N GLN A 41 21.56 11.66 4.39
CA GLN A 41 22.30 12.34 3.32
C GLN A 41 21.91 11.79 1.95
N GLY A 42 21.21 10.65 1.89
CA GLY A 42 20.75 10.02 0.66
C GLY A 42 21.73 8.99 0.10
N ALA A 43 22.73 8.55 0.87
CA ALA A 43 23.54 7.40 0.48
C ALA A 43 22.69 6.13 0.61
N LEU A 44 22.78 5.27 -0.40
CA LEU A 44 22.00 4.03 -0.52
C LEU A 44 22.98 2.85 -0.63
N GLN A 45 22.75 1.82 0.18
CA GLN A 45 23.53 0.57 0.15
C GLN A 45 22.60 -0.64 0.25
N LEU A 46 23.00 -1.75 -0.38
CA LEU A 46 22.29 -3.03 -0.20
C LEU A 46 22.36 -3.42 1.29
N ALA A 47 21.23 -3.73 1.89
CA ALA A 47 21.18 -4.14 3.29
C ALA A 47 21.87 -5.49 3.48
N ASP A 48 22.66 -5.64 4.54
CA ASP A 48 23.35 -6.88 4.86
C ASP A 48 22.36 -8.03 5.11
N GLU A 49 21.22 -7.72 5.73
CA GLU A 49 20.11 -8.65 5.94
C GLU A 49 18.92 -8.29 5.05
N GLN A 50 18.55 -9.23 4.18
CA GLN A 50 17.42 -9.05 3.26
C GLN A 50 16.11 -9.44 3.95
N ILE A 51 15.11 -8.56 3.91
CA ILE A 51 13.78 -8.84 4.46
C ILE A 51 13.10 -9.91 3.59
N PRO A 52 12.64 -11.04 4.19
CA PRO A 52 11.93 -12.08 3.45
C PRO A 52 10.67 -11.55 2.75
N VAL A 53 10.21 -12.26 1.72
CA VAL A 53 8.91 -12.01 1.09
C VAL A 53 7.80 -12.23 2.12
N ASN A 54 6.91 -11.25 2.26
CA ASN A 54 5.83 -11.29 3.25
C ASN A 54 4.54 -11.85 2.63
N LEU A 55 4.24 -13.11 2.90
CA LEU A 55 3.05 -13.78 2.37
C LEU A 55 1.77 -13.49 3.16
N ALA A 56 1.89 -13.15 4.44
CA ALA A 56 0.74 -12.95 5.33
C ALA A 56 0.25 -11.48 5.40
N GLY A 57 1.13 -10.55 5.10
CA GLY A 57 0.93 -9.13 5.37
C GLY A 57 1.18 -8.78 6.84
N GLU A 58 1.25 -7.49 7.15
CA GLU A 58 1.47 -6.96 8.49
C GLU A 58 0.55 -5.76 8.69
N PRO A 59 -0.39 -5.81 9.64
CA PRO A 59 -1.21 -4.66 10.00
C PRO A 59 -0.41 -3.67 10.85
N TRP A 60 -0.86 -2.41 10.91
CA TRP A 60 -0.27 -1.40 11.82
C TRP A 60 -0.51 -1.70 13.30
N SER A 61 -1.54 -2.45 13.62
CA SER A 61 -1.86 -2.83 15.00
C SER A 61 -2.65 -4.15 15.03
N ASP A 62 -2.64 -4.80 16.18
CA ASP A 62 -3.34 -6.07 16.43
C ASP A 62 -4.86 -5.94 16.59
N VAL A 63 -5.42 -4.73 16.41
CA VAL A 63 -6.87 -4.57 16.46
C VAL A 63 -7.52 -5.23 15.24
N PRO A 64 -8.75 -5.80 15.38
CA PRO A 64 -9.40 -6.57 14.30
C PRO A 64 -9.59 -5.80 12.99
N VAL A 65 -9.57 -4.47 13.03
CA VAL A 65 -9.71 -3.60 11.87
C VAL A 65 -8.61 -2.54 11.91
N SER A 66 -7.52 -2.81 11.21
CA SER A 66 -6.37 -1.91 11.04
C SER A 66 -6.01 -1.81 9.57
N SER A 67 -5.36 -0.73 9.18
CA SER A 67 -4.73 -0.65 7.86
C SER A 67 -3.46 -1.51 7.82
N TYR A 68 -3.03 -1.89 6.61
CA TYR A 68 -1.77 -2.60 6.42
C TYR A 68 -0.57 -1.66 6.49
N LYS A 69 0.46 -2.05 7.27
CA LYS A 69 1.82 -1.53 7.17
C LYS A 69 2.49 -2.13 5.93
N TYR A 70 2.41 -3.45 5.79
CA TYR A 70 2.82 -4.20 4.61
C TYR A 70 1.66 -5.10 4.13
N GLU A 71 1.28 -4.98 2.86
CA GLU A 71 0.30 -5.86 2.26
C GLU A 71 0.92 -7.25 1.98
N PRO A 72 0.12 -8.33 1.94
CA PRO A 72 0.60 -9.63 1.44
C PRO A 72 1.21 -9.51 0.02
N GLU A 73 2.43 -9.99 -0.15
CA GLU A 73 3.20 -9.84 -1.40
C GLU A 73 2.91 -10.96 -2.43
N ILE A 74 1.71 -11.56 -2.38
CA ILE A 74 1.29 -12.72 -3.19
C ILE A 74 0.36 -12.40 -4.36
N ALA A 75 0.23 -11.14 -4.78
CA ALA A 75 -0.61 -10.78 -5.92
C ALA A 75 -0.18 -11.53 -7.21
N LEU A 76 -1.15 -11.89 -8.06
CA LEU A 76 -0.86 -12.51 -9.35
C LEU A 76 0.05 -11.64 -10.22
N CYS A 77 -0.31 -10.36 -10.34
CA CYS A 77 0.45 -9.33 -11.05
C CYS A 77 0.01 -7.96 -10.56
N LYS A 78 0.80 -6.94 -10.87
CA LYS A 78 0.36 -5.55 -10.81
C LYS A 78 0.50 -4.95 -12.20
N LEU A 79 -0.35 -4.02 -12.58
CA LEU A 79 -0.32 -3.42 -13.92
C LEU A 79 0.63 -2.22 -14.01
N ALA A 80 1.10 -1.74 -12.86
CA ALA A 80 1.99 -0.59 -12.72
C ALA A 80 2.71 -0.66 -11.37
N THR A 81 3.73 0.16 -11.18
CA THR A 81 4.45 0.23 -9.90
C THR A 81 3.62 0.95 -8.85
N ASP A 82 3.41 0.30 -7.72
CA ASP A 82 2.93 0.89 -6.49
C ASP A 82 4.07 1.61 -5.76
N VAL A 83 3.86 2.85 -5.35
CA VAL A 83 4.77 3.60 -4.49
C VAL A 83 4.14 3.76 -3.12
N VAL A 84 4.86 3.39 -2.07
CA VAL A 84 4.36 3.42 -0.68
C VAL A 84 5.35 4.17 0.19
N LEU A 85 4.84 5.02 1.07
CA LEU A 85 5.62 5.70 2.11
C LEU A 85 5.15 5.23 3.48
N ILE A 86 6.08 4.64 4.23
CA ILE A 86 5.93 4.28 5.64
C ILE A 86 6.76 5.25 6.47
N GLY A 87 6.18 5.83 7.51
CA GLY A 87 6.88 6.78 8.34
C GLY A 87 5.96 7.70 9.11
N HIS A 88 6.53 8.77 9.64
CA HIS A 88 5.84 9.77 10.43
C HIS A 88 6.06 11.16 9.86
N ALA A 89 5.07 12.02 9.99
CA ALA A 89 5.25 13.46 9.80
C ALA A 89 6.15 14.01 10.91
N CYS A 90 7.22 14.68 10.54
CA CYS A 90 8.19 15.28 11.46
C CYS A 90 8.19 16.79 11.25
N PRO A 91 7.62 17.59 12.18
CA PRO A 91 7.63 19.04 12.05
C PRO A 91 9.05 19.59 12.17
N PRO A 92 9.47 20.50 11.28
CA PRO A 92 10.82 21.07 11.30
C PRO A 92 11.05 22.04 12.47
N GLN A 93 9.97 22.47 13.14
CA GLN A 93 10.02 23.42 14.26
C GLN A 93 9.09 22.97 15.38
N ALA A 94 9.56 23.08 16.60
CA ALA A 94 8.74 22.84 17.79
C ALA A 94 7.55 23.82 17.85
N GLY A 95 6.38 23.32 18.25
CA GLY A 95 5.15 24.10 18.35
C GLY A 95 4.43 24.34 17.02
N ALA A 96 4.95 23.86 15.88
CA ALA A 96 4.20 23.88 14.64
C ALA A 96 2.86 23.15 14.81
N THR A 97 1.79 23.69 14.24
CA THR A 97 0.46 23.07 14.27
C THR A 97 0.11 22.37 12.96
N ARG A 98 0.94 22.57 11.94
CA ARG A 98 0.84 21.97 10.60
C ARG A 98 2.22 21.78 10.00
N VAL A 99 2.39 20.71 9.24
CA VAL A 99 3.50 20.48 8.32
C VAL A 99 2.99 19.84 7.03
N ASP A 100 3.55 20.22 5.90
CA ASP A 100 3.28 19.52 4.65
C ASP A 100 4.35 18.44 4.45
N VAL A 101 3.91 17.19 4.28
CA VAL A 101 4.76 16.03 4.03
C VAL A 101 4.60 15.56 2.59
N GLY A 102 5.61 14.88 2.05
CA GLY A 102 5.49 14.42 0.67
C GLY A 102 6.49 13.35 0.28
N ILE A 103 6.14 12.67 -0.81
CA ILE A 103 7.01 11.72 -1.51
C ILE A 103 6.97 12.01 -3.01
N LYS A 104 8.13 11.85 -3.65
CA LYS A 104 8.28 11.79 -5.11
C LYS A 104 9.14 10.58 -5.45
N VAL A 105 8.70 9.77 -6.42
CA VAL A 105 9.50 8.70 -7.04
C VAL A 105 9.26 8.80 -8.55
N GLY A 106 10.26 9.29 -9.27
CA GLY A 106 10.12 9.55 -10.71
C GLY A 106 8.91 10.43 -11.04
N PRO A 107 7.93 9.91 -11.82
CA PRO A 107 6.73 10.64 -12.20
C PRO A 107 5.68 10.71 -11.09
N VAL A 108 5.76 9.83 -10.09
CA VAL A 108 4.81 9.76 -8.99
C VAL A 108 5.12 10.84 -7.96
N ARG A 109 4.11 11.63 -7.57
CA ARG A 109 4.26 12.67 -6.55
C ARG A 109 2.99 12.83 -5.73
N LYS A 110 3.14 12.85 -4.41
CA LYS A 110 2.04 13.13 -3.49
C LYS A 110 2.51 14.01 -2.33
N VAL A 111 1.63 14.94 -1.93
CA VAL A 111 1.82 15.81 -0.76
C VAL A 111 0.56 15.74 0.09
N ALA A 112 0.71 15.76 1.39
CA ALA A 112 -0.38 15.89 2.36
C ALA A 112 -0.07 16.99 3.37
N ALA A 113 -1.11 17.68 3.83
CA ALA A 113 -1.05 18.56 4.98
C ALA A 113 -1.32 17.73 6.24
N VAL A 114 -0.37 17.74 7.18
CA VAL A 114 -0.50 17.05 8.46
C VAL A 114 -0.65 18.07 9.57
N PHE A 115 -1.66 17.87 10.38
CA PHE A 115 -2.05 18.79 11.46
C PHE A 115 -1.88 18.11 12.82
N GLY A 116 -1.64 18.90 13.85
CA GLY A 116 -1.81 18.48 15.23
C GLY A 116 -3.26 18.14 15.55
N GLU A 117 -3.52 17.66 16.74
CA GLU A 117 -4.86 17.23 17.15
C GLU A 117 -5.85 18.40 17.15
N ARG A 118 -7.07 18.17 16.64
CA ARG A 118 -8.16 19.12 16.57
C ARG A 118 -9.50 18.40 16.46
N PHE A 119 -10.58 19.12 16.89
CA PHE A 119 -11.92 18.57 16.99
C PHE A 119 -12.97 19.52 16.41
N TRP A 120 -14.05 18.96 15.91
CA TRP A 120 -15.34 19.63 15.89
C TRP A 120 -15.95 19.52 17.29
N VAL A 121 -16.42 20.64 17.84
CA VAL A 121 -17.01 20.71 19.17
C VAL A 121 -18.38 21.36 19.07
N PHE A 122 -19.40 20.72 19.64
CA PHE A 122 -20.71 21.30 19.77
C PHE A 122 -20.73 22.23 21.01
N THR A 123 -21.13 23.47 20.80
CA THR A 123 -21.22 24.50 21.84
C THR A 123 -22.59 25.15 21.80
N LYS A 124 -22.93 25.96 22.81
CA LYS A 124 -24.17 26.75 22.81
C LYS A 124 -24.28 27.69 21.60
N GLY A 125 -23.19 28.08 20.99
CA GLY A 125 -23.13 28.90 19.77
C GLY A 125 -23.13 28.12 18.46
N GLY A 126 -23.24 26.78 18.50
CA GLY A 126 -23.18 25.89 17.34
C GLY A 126 -21.92 25.05 17.30
N ILE A 127 -21.64 24.44 16.14
CA ILE A 127 -20.46 23.58 15.96
C ILE A 127 -19.29 24.42 15.47
N ALA A 128 -18.18 24.36 16.19
CA ALA A 128 -16.94 25.09 15.88
C ALA A 128 -15.72 24.13 15.87
N LYS A 129 -14.66 24.53 15.16
CA LYS A 129 -13.36 23.86 15.28
C LYS A 129 -12.67 24.28 16.59
N SER A 130 -12.07 23.30 17.26
CA SER A 130 -11.13 23.58 18.36
C SER A 130 -9.86 24.26 17.82
N ARG A 131 -9.07 24.83 18.74
CA ARG A 131 -7.69 25.22 18.44
C ARG A 131 -6.90 23.95 18.03
N THR A 132 -6.05 24.08 17.01
CA THR A 132 -5.13 23.01 16.63
C THR A 132 -3.99 22.90 17.65
N ALA A 133 -3.75 21.73 18.19
CA ALA A 133 -2.64 21.48 19.09
C ALA A 133 -1.29 21.54 18.33
N ALA A 134 -0.20 21.69 19.08
CA ALA A 134 1.13 21.51 18.51
C ALA A 134 1.25 20.09 17.90
N LEU A 135 1.86 20.03 16.74
CA LEU A 135 2.06 18.78 16.02
C LEU A 135 3.29 18.08 16.62
N GLU A 136 3.05 16.89 17.09
CA GLU A 136 4.10 15.93 17.42
C GLU A 136 4.39 15.03 16.23
N ARG A 137 5.16 13.97 16.42
CA ARG A 137 5.40 12.96 15.40
C ARG A 137 4.12 12.17 15.12
N ILE A 138 3.49 12.35 13.94
CA ILE A 138 2.22 11.70 13.55
C ILE A 138 2.49 10.61 12.52
N PRO A 139 2.09 9.34 12.79
CA PRO A 139 2.24 8.26 11.82
C PRO A 139 1.37 8.51 10.57
N LEU A 140 1.95 8.24 9.39
CA LEU A 140 1.30 8.44 8.09
C LEU A 140 0.37 7.27 7.74
N THR A 141 -0.44 6.84 8.70
CA THR A 141 -1.38 5.72 8.56
C THR A 141 -2.77 6.19 8.16
N TRP A 142 -3.56 5.28 7.62
CA TRP A 142 -4.93 5.55 7.21
C TRP A 142 -5.85 5.93 8.38
N GLU A 143 -5.54 5.48 9.59
CA GLU A 143 -6.26 5.82 10.82
C GLU A 143 -6.24 7.32 11.11
N ASN A 144 -5.19 8.02 10.67
CA ASN A 144 -5.03 9.46 10.82
C ASN A 144 -5.56 10.27 9.62
N ALA A 145 -5.99 9.63 8.54
CA ALA A 145 -6.63 10.27 7.39
C ALA A 145 -8.16 10.33 7.55
N PHE A 146 -8.83 11.15 6.71
CA PHE A 146 -10.29 11.22 6.72
C PHE A 146 -10.91 9.85 6.48
N GLY A 147 -11.90 9.50 7.26
CA GLY A 147 -12.63 8.25 7.20
C GLY A 147 -13.24 7.89 8.54
N GLY A 148 -13.56 6.62 8.72
CA GLY A 148 -14.08 6.06 9.96
C GLY A 148 -15.41 5.36 9.81
N HIS A 149 -15.99 5.01 10.96
CA HIS A 149 -17.16 4.17 11.10
C HIS A 149 -18.15 4.79 12.09
N ASP A 150 -19.39 4.99 11.69
CA ASP A 150 -20.47 5.44 12.58
C ASP A 150 -21.17 4.24 13.21
N LYS A 151 -20.67 3.85 14.38
CA LYS A 151 -21.25 2.75 15.17
C LYS A 151 -22.68 3.04 15.62
N SER A 152 -23.09 4.31 15.78
CA SER A 152 -24.42 4.68 16.25
C SER A 152 -25.53 4.46 15.20
N ARG A 153 -25.16 4.44 13.92
CA ARG A 153 -26.07 4.18 12.77
C ARG A 153 -25.85 2.84 12.11
N SER A 154 -24.87 2.07 12.57
CA SER A 154 -24.60 0.70 12.08
C SER A 154 -25.51 -0.30 12.77
N THR A 155 -25.92 -1.32 12.00
CA THR A 155 -26.62 -2.52 12.49
C THR A 155 -25.79 -3.77 12.13
N PRO A 156 -26.13 -4.97 12.65
CA PRO A 156 -25.47 -6.20 12.22
C PRO A 156 -25.49 -6.42 10.70
N GLU A 157 -26.56 -5.96 10.02
CA GLU A 157 -26.78 -6.15 8.59
C GLU A 157 -26.18 -5.00 7.75
N ARG A 158 -25.93 -3.82 8.36
CA ARG A 158 -25.48 -2.62 7.63
C ARG A 158 -24.45 -1.84 8.41
N THR A 159 -23.24 -1.85 7.93
CA THR A 159 -22.16 -0.96 8.40
C THR A 159 -22.26 0.42 7.76
N VAL A 160 -22.27 1.47 8.58
CA VAL A 160 -22.18 2.87 8.12
C VAL A 160 -20.76 3.36 8.32
N ALA A 161 -19.98 3.38 7.23
CA ALA A 161 -18.58 3.78 7.24
C ALA A 161 -18.24 4.59 5.97
N GLU A 162 -17.11 5.29 6.00
CA GLU A 162 -16.50 5.85 4.79
C GLU A 162 -15.87 4.70 3.98
N PRO A 163 -16.41 4.35 2.80
CA PRO A 163 -16.00 3.13 2.10
C PRO A 163 -14.57 3.18 1.55
N ARG A 164 -13.97 4.37 1.44
CA ARG A 164 -12.59 4.56 0.96
C ARG A 164 -11.56 4.42 2.09
N ASN A 165 -11.98 4.60 3.35
CA ASN A 165 -11.15 4.49 4.54
C ASN A 165 -11.99 4.22 5.79
N PRO A 166 -12.47 2.99 6.01
CA PRO A 166 -13.32 2.67 7.18
C PRO A 166 -12.61 2.78 8.53
N VAL A 167 -11.27 2.76 8.55
CA VAL A 167 -10.45 2.85 9.78
C VAL A 167 -10.08 4.28 10.15
N GLY A 168 -10.38 5.24 9.30
CA GLY A 168 -9.97 6.63 9.43
C GLY A 168 -10.67 7.42 10.55
N THR A 169 -10.42 8.72 10.52
CA THR A 169 -10.91 9.66 11.51
C THR A 169 -11.70 10.80 10.83
N GLY A 170 -12.75 11.32 11.49
CA GLY A 170 -13.54 12.46 11.01
C GLY A 170 -14.91 12.10 10.46
N PHE A 171 -15.16 10.85 10.09
CA PHE A 171 -16.48 10.31 9.80
C PHE A 171 -17.00 9.59 11.05
N GLY A 172 -18.21 9.91 11.50
CA GLY A 172 -18.76 9.30 12.71
C GLY A 172 -20.12 9.83 13.10
N LYS A 173 -20.47 9.61 14.37
CA LYS A 173 -21.75 10.06 14.95
C LYS A 173 -21.90 11.57 14.83
N PRO A 174 -23.08 12.05 14.37
CA PRO A 174 -23.38 13.49 14.40
C PRO A 174 -23.33 14.07 15.81
N LEU A 175 -22.79 15.29 15.93
CA LEU A 175 -22.79 16.05 17.18
C LEU A 175 -24.21 16.56 17.44
N ALA A 176 -24.76 16.34 18.64
CA ALA A 176 -26.15 16.61 18.96
C ALA A 176 -26.36 17.45 20.21
N LYS A 177 -25.38 17.51 21.12
CA LYS A 177 -25.53 18.22 22.41
C LYS A 177 -24.22 18.90 22.81
N ASP A 178 -24.35 19.88 23.69
CA ASP A 178 -23.21 20.61 24.25
C ASP A 178 -22.16 19.66 24.87
N GLY A 179 -20.91 19.88 24.49
CA GLY A 179 -19.78 19.02 24.87
C GLY A 179 -19.54 17.85 23.96
N ASP A 180 -20.42 17.47 23.02
CA ASP A 180 -20.11 16.48 22.00
C ASP A 180 -18.94 16.97 21.14
N HIS A 181 -18.06 16.05 20.80
CA HIS A 181 -16.91 16.35 19.95
C HIS A 181 -16.65 15.21 18.94
N LEU A 182 -16.09 15.56 17.80
CA LEU A 182 -15.64 14.64 16.75
C LEU A 182 -14.21 15.01 16.36
N ARG A 183 -13.28 14.06 16.49
CA ARG A 183 -11.90 14.26 16.09
C ARG A 183 -11.81 14.48 14.59
N LEU A 184 -11.04 15.49 14.18
CA LEU A 184 -10.69 15.73 12.78
C LEU A 184 -9.50 14.86 12.38
N PRO A 185 -9.39 14.50 11.09
CA PRO A 185 -8.21 13.79 10.59
C PRO A 185 -6.96 14.65 10.77
N ASN A 186 -5.84 13.99 11.04
CA ASN A 186 -4.54 14.66 11.06
C ASN A 186 -4.02 14.88 9.64
N ILE A 187 -4.27 13.93 8.72
CA ILE A 187 -3.72 13.91 7.36
C ILE A 187 -4.83 14.27 6.37
N GLU A 188 -4.61 15.35 5.62
CA GLU A 188 -5.57 15.86 4.63
C GLU A 188 -4.88 16.19 3.31
N ASP A 189 -5.64 16.10 2.20
CA ASP A 189 -5.21 16.68 0.93
C ASP A 189 -5.14 18.21 1.05
N PRO A 190 -3.99 18.85 0.81
CA PRO A 190 -3.88 20.31 0.91
C PRO A 190 -4.80 21.07 -0.04
N LYS A 191 -5.32 20.42 -1.09
CA LYS A 191 -6.27 20.98 -2.03
C LYS A 191 -7.75 20.82 -1.58
N GLN A 192 -8.01 19.90 -0.65
CA GLN A 192 -9.36 19.53 -0.20
C GLN A 192 -9.40 19.33 1.31
N LEU A 193 -9.08 20.39 2.04
CA LEU A 193 -9.10 20.38 3.51
C LEU A 193 -10.54 20.26 4.04
N VAL A 194 -10.70 19.62 5.21
CA VAL A 194 -11.98 19.58 5.94
C VAL A 194 -12.31 20.98 6.44
N GLY A 195 -13.04 21.75 5.61
CA GLY A 195 -13.35 23.17 5.86
C GLY A 195 -14.54 23.39 6.78
N GLN A 196 -15.54 22.50 6.75
CA GLN A 196 -16.80 22.64 7.51
C GLN A 196 -17.24 21.31 8.10
N TYR A 197 -18.06 21.38 9.15
CA TYR A 197 -18.63 20.18 9.77
C TYR A 197 -19.52 19.42 8.79
N GLY A 198 -19.38 18.09 8.78
CA GLY A 198 -20.14 17.22 7.88
C GLY A 198 -19.59 17.13 6.44
N ALA A 199 -18.54 17.87 6.11
CA ALA A 199 -17.89 17.73 4.81
C ALA A 199 -17.28 16.33 4.65
N VAL A 200 -17.54 15.71 3.50
CA VAL A 200 -16.94 14.44 3.09
C VAL A 200 -15.84 14.74 2.07
N VAL A 201 -14.59 14.55 2.47
CA VAL A 201 -13.41 14.78 1.61
C VAL A 201 -12.78 13.45 1.20
N PRO A 202 -12.00 13.39 0.11
CA PRO A 202 -11.21 12.20 -0.21
C PRO A 202 -10.18 11.91 0.89
N PRO A 203 -10.07 10.66 1.35
CA PRO A 203 -8.98 10.26 2.23
C PRO A 203 -7.61 10.49 1.58
N CYS A 204 -6.65 11.02 2.34
CA CYS A 204 -5.28 11.25 1.87
C CYS A 204 -4.32 10.32 2.62
N GLY A 205 -3.94 9.21 2.01
CA GLY A 205 -3.04 8.20 2.60
C GLY A 205 -1.77 8.02 1.78
N PHE A 206 -0.77 7.37 2.37
CA PHE A 206 0.52 7.03 1.77
C PHE A 206 0.79 5.52 1.76
N GLY A 207 0.04 4.75 2.55
CA GLY A 207 0.15 3.31 2.68
C GLY A 207 -0.71 2.53 1.69
N PHE A 208 -0.80 1.24 1.92
CA PHE A 208 -1.61 0.33 1.12
C PHE A 208 -3.11 0.54 1.37
N THR A 209 -3.90 0.45 0.30
CA THR A 209 -5.37 0.41 0.34
C THR A 209 -5.83 -1.03 0.46
N SER A 210 -6.61 -1.34 1.48
CA SER A 210 -7.11 -2.71 1.69
C SER A 210 -8.02 -3.16 0.54
N PRO A 211 -8.08 -4.47 0.21
CA PRO A 211 -8.80 -4.99 -0.94
C PRO A 211 -10.32 -4.74 -0.90
N ASN A 212 -10.90 -4.57 0.29
CA ASN A 212 -12.31 -4.29 0.52
C ASN A 212 -12.66 -2.79 0.61
N TRP A 213 -11.68 -1.89 0.38
CA TRP A 213 -11.90 -0.45 0.37
C TRP A 213 -12.03 0.10 -1.06
N GLN A 214 -12.84 1.15 -1.20
CA GLN A 214 -12.90 1.88 -2.47
C GLN A 214 -11.63 2.72 -2.72
N PRO A 215 -11.17 2.87 -3.96
CA PRO A 215 -11.77 2.32 -5.19
C PRO A 215 -11.41 0.87 -5.48
N ARG A 216 -10.46 0.25 -4.74
CA ARG A 216 -9.91 -1.08 -5.02
C ARG A 216 -11.00 -2.16 -5.07
N ALA A 217 -11.94 -2.13 -4.14
CA ALA A 217 -13.06 -3.08 -4.08
C ALA A 217 -13.92 -3.09 -5.36
N SER A 218 -14.03 -1.94 -6.07
CA SER A 218 -14.79 -1.89 -7.32
C SER A 218 -14.15 -2.66 -8.47
N PHE A 219 -12.87 -2.99 -8.37
CA PHE A 219 -12.14 -3.80 -9.35
C PHE A 219 -12.28 -5.30 -9.11
N ALA A 220 -12.84 -5.71 -7.97
CA ALA A 220 -13.06 -7.14 -7.65
C ALA A 220 -14.15 -7.78 -8.52
N GLY A 221 -14.91 -6.98 -9.27
CA GLY A 221 -16.01 -7.44 -10.09
C GLY A 221 -17.33 -7.62 -9.33
N THR A 222 -18.37 -8.05 -10.04
CA THR A 222 -19.75 -8.13 -9.55
C THR A 222 -20.10 -9.53 -9.09
N TYR A 223 -20.31 -9.71 -7.80
CA TYR A 223 -20.72 -10.97 -7.16
C TYR A 223 -22.24 -11.01 -6.94
N ASP A 224 -22.98 -11.06 -8.03
CA ASP A 224 -24.45 -11.08 -8.03
C ASP A 224 -25.06 -12.49 -8.19
N ALA A 225 -26.38 -12.55 -8.35
CA ALA A 225 -27.10 -13.79 -8.59
C ALA A 225 -26.68 -14.47 -9.93
N GLN A 226 -26.35 -13.69 -10.96
CA GLN A 226 -25.88 -14.19 -12.25
C GLN A 226 -24.49 -14.85 -12.09
N TRP A 227 -23.55 -14.18 -11.42
CA TRP A 227 -22.25 -14.78 -11.09
C TRP A 227 -22.41 -16.08 -10.29
N ASN A 228 -23.25 -16.09 -9.25
CA ASN A 228 -23.46 -17.26 -8.41
C ASN A 228 -24.02 -18.47 -9.18
N LYS A 229 -24.85 -18.21 -10.23
CA LYS A 229 -25.46 -19.24 -11.04
C LYS A 229 -24.55 -19.80 -12.14
N SER A 230 -23.74 -18.95 -12.75
CA SER A 230 -23.09 -19.30 -14.04
C SER A 230 -21.55 -19.24 -14.01
N ARG A 231 -20.94 -18.62 -13.00
CA ARG A 231 -19.49 -18.42 -12.99
C ARG A 231 -18.78 -18.95 -11.74
N LYS A 232 -19.44 -18.95 -10.60
CA LYS A 232 -18.86 -19.49 -9.36
C LYS A 232 -18.30 -20.90 -9.57
N PRO A 233 -17.06 -21.24 -9.14
CA PRO A 233 -16.21 -20.48 -8.20
C PRO A 233 -15.18 -19.52 -8.83
N LEU A 234 -15.19 -19.31 -10.13
CA LEU A 234 -14.29 -18.40 -10.84
C LEU A 234 -14.52 -16.95 -10.39
N LEU A 235 -13.53 -16.07 -10.57
CA LEU A 235 -13.75 -14.64 -10.36
C LEU A 235 -14.82 -14.10 -11.34
N PRO A 236 -15.53 -13.00 -10.99
CA PRO A 236 -16.50 -12.37 -11.88
C PRO A 236 -15.93 -12.09 -13.28
N ALA A 237 -16.77 -12.10 -14.28
CA ALA A 237 -16.33 -11.84 -15.66
C ALA A 237 -15.83 -10.40 -15.88
N ASP A 238 -16.27 -9.49 -15.03
CA ASP A 238 -15.86 -8.08 -14.97
C ASP A 238 -14.76 -7.80 -13.95
N PHE A 239 -14.07 -8.84 -13.45
CA PHE A 239 -12.88 -8.66 -12.60
C PHE A 239 -11.82 -7.87 -13.38
N ASP A 240 -11.26 -6.87 -12.72
CA ASP A 240 -10.23 -6.00 -13.29
C ASP A 240 -8.92 -6.14 -12.53
N ARG A 241 -7.82 -6.44 -13.24
CA ARG A 241 -6.51 -6.65 -12.65
C ARG A 241 -5.91 -5.41 -11.97
N ARG A 242 -6.50 -4.22 -12.14
CA ARG A 242 -6.20 -3.05 -11.30
C ARG A 242 -6.44 -3.31 -9.81
N PHE A 243 -7.23 -4.32 -9.49
CA PHE A 243 -7.41 -4.82 -8.12
C PHE A 243 -6.10 -5.18 -7.43
N PHE A 244 -5.09 -5.60 -8.17
CA PHE A 244 -3.79 -5.99 -7.59
C PHE A 244 -2.88 -4.81 -7.26
N ASN A 245 -3.11 -3.62 -7.83
CA ASN A 245 -2.45 -2.41 -7.38
C ASN A 245 -3.08 -1.91 -6.08
N ALA A 246 -2.27 -1.74 -5.05
CA ALA A 246 -2.72 -1.48 -3.69
C ALA A 246 -2.23 -0.16 -3.10
N ALA A 247 -1.36 0.58 -3.77
CA ALA A 247 -0.93 1.88 -3.27
C ALA A 247 -2.09 2.86 -3.17
N ALA A 248 -1.97 3.81 -2.25
CA ALA A 248 -2.94 4.89 -2.08
C ALA A 248 -3.17 5.64 -3.41
N PRO A 249 -4.41 6.13 -3.68
CA PRO A 249 -4.70 6.93 -4.87
C PRO A 249 -3.68 8.06 -5.06
N GLY A 250 -3.14 8.16 -6.30
CA GLY A 250 -2.08 9.09 -6.67
C GLY A 250 -0.65 8.59 -6.40
N LEU A 251 -0.50 7.37 -5.88
CA LEU A 251 0.80 6.71 -5.67
C LEU A 251 0.98 5.44 -6.54
N ILE A 252 0.07 5.19 -7.47
CA ILE A 252 0.24 4.20 -8.52
C ILE A 252 0.88 4.92 -9.71
N ALA A 253 2.01 4.43 -10.20
CA ALA A 253 2.70 5.01 -11.35
C ALA A 253 1.88 4.82 -12.66
N PRO A 254 2.13 5.61 -13.71
CA PRO A 254 1.44 5.42 -14.99
C PRO A 254 1.84 4.14 -15.75
N GLY A 255 2.81 3.39 -15.23
CA GLY A 255 3.36 2.15 -15.75
C GLY A 255 4.44 1.63 -14.81
N TYR A 256 5.26 0.68 -15.26
CA TYR A 256 6.37 0.20 -14.43
C TYR A 256 7.52 1.20 -14.40
N LEU A 257 8.04 1.46 -13.21
CA LEU A 257 9.27 2.21 -13.01
C LEU A 257 10.47 1.36 -13.48
N GLN A 258 11.55 2.06 -13.83
CA GLN A 258 12.76 1.42 -14.37
C GLN A 258 13.80 1.09 -13.28
N GLY A 259 13.59 1.55 -12.04
CA GLY A 259 14.49 1.32 -10.92
C GLY A 259 15.67 2.28 -10.86
N ASN A 260 15.61 3.39 -11.60
CA ASN A 260 16.65 4.43 -11.62
C ASN A 260 16.10 5.83 -11.37
N GLU A 261 14.88 5.95 -10.91
CA GLU A 261 14.19 7.21 -10.67
C GLU A 261 14.75 7.94 -9.44
N ASP A 262 14.65 9.27 -9.48
CA ASP A 262 14.92 10.10 -8.29
C ASP A 262 13.82 9.94 -7.26
N VAL A 263 14.22 9.77 -6.00
CA VAL A 263 13.37 9.70 -4.82
C VAL A 263 13.59 10.94 -3.98
N VAL A 264 12.52 11.57 -3.55
CA VAL A 264 12.54 12.69 -2.60
C VAL A 264 11.45 12.49 -1.57
N VAL A 265 11.79 12.58 -0.30
CA VAL A 265 10.83 12.63 0.80
C VAL A 265 10.97 13.95 1.55
N LEU A 266 9.86 14.49 2.04
CA LEU A 266 9.80 15.80 2.69
C LEU A 266 9.14 15.69 4.07
N ASN A 267 9.81 16.20 5.10
CA ASN A 267 9.31 16.32 6.48
C ASN A 267 8.82 14.99 7.09
N VAL A 268 9.48 13.89 6.74
CA VAL A 268 9.18 12.53 7.24
C VAL A 268 10.38 11.87 7.94
N THR A 269 11.42 12.65 8.16
CA THR A 269 12.61 12.29 8.93
C THR A 269 13.04 13.49 9.77
N SER A 270 14.11 13.36 10.56
CA SER A 270 14.72 14.50 11.26
C SER A 270 15.30 15.56 10.32
N MET A 271 15.61 15.18 9.06
CA MET A 271 15.97 16.12 8.00
C MET A 271 14.70 16.55 7.22
N PRO A 272 14.51 17.86 6.97
CA PRO A 272 13.35 18.32 6.24
C PRO A 272 13.21 17.75 4.83
N ARG A 273 14.34 17.37 4.23
CA ARG A 273 14.38 16.76 2.89
C ARG A 273 15.48 15.71 2.84
N VAL A 274 15.10 14.50 2.43
CA VAL A 274 16.03 13.43 2.04
C VAL A 274 15.81 13.12 0.58
N ALA A 275 16.90 12.95 -0.18
CA ALA A 275 16.83 12.63 -1.61
C ALA A 275 17.92 11.64 -1.97
N PHE A 276 17.55 10.64 -2.75
CA PHE A 276 18.45 9.64 -3.32
C PHE A 276 17.91 9.20 -4.69
N ARG A 277 18.63 8.31 -5.34
CA ARG A 277 18.17 7.68 -6.59
C ARG A 277 17.97 6.20 -6.35
N LEU A 278 16.97 5.60 -6.99
CA LEU A 278 16.82 4.14 -7.00
C LEU A 278 18.09 3.48 -7.55
N PRO A 279 18.47 2.28 -7.07
CA PRO A 279 19.83 1.74 -7.24
C PRO A 279 20.18 1.35 -8.67
N ALA A 280 19.27 1.53 -9.63
CA ALA A 280 19.46 1.21 -11.06
C ALA A 280 19.84 -0.27 -11.31
N VAL A 281 19.37 -1.16 -10.44
CA VAL A 281 19.55 -2.60 -10.63
C VAL A 281 18.72 -3.07 -11.80
N SER A 282 19.34 -3.79 -12.72
CA SER A 282 18.62 -4.44 -13.81
C SER A 282 17.58 -5.42 -13.24
N PRO A 283 16.34 -5.46 -13.76
CA PRO A 283 15.32 -6.36 -13.24
C PRO A 283 15.80 -7.82 -13.27
N PRO A 284 15.72 -8.55 -12.15
CA PRO A 284 16.10 -9.97 -12.12
C PRO A 284 15.31 -10.77 -13.16
N ARG A 285 15.89 -11.81 -13.72
CA ARG A 285 15.17 -12.76 -14.58
C ARG A 285 14.85 -14.02 -13.81
N CYS A 286 13.62 -14.49 -13.96
CA CYS A 286 13.20 -15.77 -13.41
C CYS A 286 13.10 -16.80 -14.53
N ARG A 287 13.45 -18.04 -14.24
CA ARG A 287 13.28 -19.19 -15.12
C ARG A 287 12.48 -20.26 -14.39
N VAL A 288 11.45 -20.75 -15.04
CA VAL A 288 10.62 -21.85 -14.53
C VAL A 288 10.83 -23.06 -15.42
N VAL A 289 11.37 -24.13 -14.84
CA VAL A 289 11.61 -25.41 -15.51
C VAL A 289 10.38 -26.29 -15.30
N LEU A 290 9.71 -26.63 -16.41
CA LEU A 290 8.53 -27.46 -16.40
C LEU A 290 8.85 -28.88 -16.84
N ARG A 291 8.27 -29.88 -16.20
CA ARG A 291 8.47 -31.29 -16.50
C ARG A 291 8.04 -31.61 -17.95
N GLY A 292 9.01 -32.06 -18.77
CA GLY A 292 8.77 -32.49 -20.15
C GLY A 292 8.32 -31.34 -21.10
N ARG A 293 8.57 -30.09 -20.74
CA ARG A 293 8.30 -28.91 -21.56
C ARG A 293 9.56 -28.06 -21.69
N GLN A 294 9.50 -27.09 -22.61
CA GLN A 294 10.55 -26.10 -22.73
C GLN A 294 10.50 -25.16 -21.50
N ASP A 295 11.68 -24.81 -21.00
CA ASP A 295 11.84 -23.83 -19.92
C ASP A 295 11.21 -22.49 -20.29
N THR A 296 10.62 -21.83 -19.31
CA THR A 296 9.98 -20.51 -19.50
C THR A 296 10.82 -19.45 -18.80
N GLU A 297 11.40 -18.55 -19.57
CA GLU A 297 11.99 -17.32 -19.04
C GLU A 297 10.93 -16.28 -18.78
N LEU A 298 10.98 -15.66 -17.60
CA LEU A 298 10.04 -14.68 -17.12
C LEU A 298 10.76 -13.35 -16.84
N PRO A 299 10.58 -12.35 -17.71
CA PRO A 299 11.02 -11.00 -17.38
C PRO A 299 10.18 -10.46 -16.22
N THR A 300 10.86 -9.97 -15.19
CA THR A 300 10.16 -9.36 -14.04
C THR A 300 9.95 -7.87 -14.26
N ASN A 301 8.92 -7.33 -13.61
CA ASN A 301 8.66 -5.90 -13.58
C ASN A 301 8.81 -5.38 -12.15
N LEU A 302 9.39 -4.19 -11.99
CA LEU A 302 9.41 -3.49 -10.71
C LEU A 302 7.99 -3.02 -10.39
N ASP A 303 7.28 -3.78 -9.58
CA ASP A 303 5.86 -3.55 -9.32
C ASP A 303 5.56 -2.86 -7.99
N THR A 304 6.56 -2.75 -7.09
CA THR A 304 6.37 -2.07 -5.81
C THR A 304 7.68 -1.41 -5.35
N VAL A 305 7.57 -0.17 -4.92
CA VAL A 305 8.63 0.62 -4.27
C VAL A 305 8.10 1.09 -2.92
N ILE A 306 8.73 0.66 -1.84
CA ILE A 306 8.38 1.07 -0.47
C ILE A 306 9.54 1.89 0.09
N VAL A 307 9.26 3.12 0.50
CA VAL A 307 10.21 3.96 1.25
C VAL A 307 9.74 3.96 2.71
N ASN A 308 10.47 3.25 3.56
CA ASN A 308 10.24 3.21 5.00
C ASN A 308 11.24 4.14 5.70
N THR A 309 10.77 5.32 6.09
CA THR A 309 11.62 6.35 6.70
C THR A 309 11.87 6.14 8.20
N ASP A 310 11.08 5.31 8.85
CA ASP A 310 11.28 4.96 10.26
C ASP A 310 12.48 4.02 10.42
N GLU A 311 12.58 3.03 9.51
CA GLU A 311 13.69 2.05 9.47
C GLU A 311 14.82 2.50 8.53
N GLN A 312 14.66 3.62 7.82
CA GLN A 312 15.58 4.10 6.78
C GLN A 312 15.84 3.04 5.70
N GLN A 313 14.78 2.37 5.24
CA GLN A 313 14.83 1.28 4.26
C GLN A 313 14.10 1.62 2.97
N LEU A 314 14.71 1.25 1.86
CA LEU A 314 14.10 1.19 0.54
C LEU A 314 13.89 -0.28 0.18
N ILE A 315 12.64 -0.65 -0.11
CA ILE A 315 12.29 -2.02 -0.50
C ILE A 315 11.76 -1.99 -1.92
N LEU A 316 12.32 -2.84 -2.78
CA LEU A 316 11.94 -3.00 -4.18
C LEU A 316 11.43 -4.40 -4.40
N LEU A 317 10.27 -4.55 -5.05
CA LEU A 317 9.73 -5.85 -5.43
C LEU A 317 9.60 -5.95 -6.95
N TRP A 318 10.14 -7.03 -7.49
CA TRP A 318 9.92 -7.45 -8.87
C TRP A 318 9.07 -8.71 -8.89
N ARG A 319 8.21 -8.80 -9.90
CA ARG A 319 7.28 -9.91 -10.04
C ARG A 319 7.18 -10.37 -11.48
N ALA A 320 7.00 -11.69 -11.63
CA ALA A 320 6.55 -12.30 -12.86
C ALA A 320 5.65 -13.49 -12.54
N TYR A 321 4.94 -14.02 -13.53
CA TYR A 321 4.12 -15.20 -13.37
C TYR A 321 4.06 -16.03 -14.65
N ALA A 322 3.83 -17.33 -14.50
CA ALA A 322 3.60 -18.26 -15.61
C ALA A 322 2.50 -19.25 -15.27
N LEU A 323 1.80 -19.74 -16.29
CA LEU A 323 0.88 -20.86 -16.14
C LEU A 323 1.64 -22.16 -15.82
N ALA A 324 1.21 -22.83 -14.78
CA ALA A 324 1.72 -24.15 -14.35
C ALA A 324 0.57 -25.17 -14.46
N ALA A 325 0.19 -25.52 -15.69
CA ALA A 325 -1.04 -26.25 -15.99
C ALA A 325 -1.20 -27.58 -15.23
N GLY A 326 -0.09 -28.26 -14.89
CA GLY A 326 -0.06 -29.44 -14.01
C GLY A 326 0.06 -29.13 -12.53
N GLY A 327 -0.03 -27.82 -12.16
CA GLY A 327 0.15 -27.38 -10.78
C GLY A 327 1.59 -27.50 -10.29
N PRO A 328 1.81 -27.51 -8.96
CA PRO A 328 3.16 -27.60 -8.37
C PRO A 328 3.98 -28.81 -8.82
N HIS A 329 3.31 -29.90 -9.20
CA HIS A 329 4.00 -31.14 -9.64
C HIS A 329 4.64 -31.04 -11.04
N ASP A 330 4.21 -30.07 -11.84
CA ASP A 330 4.77 -29.80 -13.17
C ASP A 330 6.06 -28.99 -13.10
N VAL A 331 6.27 -28.25 -12.03
CA VAL A 331 7.45 -27.40 -11.84
C VAL A 331 8.54 -28.21 -11.15
N THR A 332 9.70 -28.33 -11.79
CA THR A 332 10.87 -29.03 -11.23
C THR A 332 11.85 -28.07 -10.57
N THR A 333 12.09 -26.92 -11.19
CA THR A 333 13.02 -25.92 -10.67
C THR A 333 12.48 -24.51 -10.93
N VAL A 334 12.74 -23.60 -10.01
CA VAL A 334 12.49 -22.17 -10.16
C VAL A 334 13.79 -21.44 -9.85
N GLU A 335 14.31 -20.77 -10.84
CA GLU A 335 15.58 -20.05 -10.74
C GLU A 335 15.36 -18.55 -10.82
N VAL A 336 16.17 -17.78 -10.10
CA VAL A 336 16.31 -16.35 -10.29
C VAL A 336 17.77 -15.97 -10.47
N VAL A 337 18.05 -15.17 -11.49
CA VAL A 337 19.40 -14.72 -11.80
C VAL A 337 19.45 -13.19 -11.90
N ALA A 338 20.55 -12.62 -11.44
CA ALA A 338 20.85 -11.22 -11.67
C ALA A 338 21.13 -11.02 -13.17
N THR A 339 20.56 -9.96 -13.75
CA THR A 339 20.95 -9.54 -15.10
C THR A 339 22.14 -8.60 -14.99
N SER A 340 23.20 -8.94 -15.70
CA SER A 340 24.42 -8.11 -15.80
C SER A 340 24.16 -6.78 -16.50
#